data_faa7963522211242303eaa7514c27d45
#
_entry.id   faa7963522211242303eaa7514c27d45
#
_cell.length_a   1.000
_cell.length_b   1.000
_cell.length_c   1.000
_cell.angle_alpha   90.00
_cell.angle_beta   90.00
_cell.angle_gamma   90.00
#
_symmetry.space_group_name_H-M   'P 1'
#
loop_
_entity.id
_entity.type
_entity.pdbx_description
1 polymer ?
#
loop_
_entity_poly.entity_id
_entity_poly.type
_entity_poly.pdbx_seq_one_letter_code
_entity_poly.pdbx_strand_id
1 'polypeptide(L)'
;METVARIFESCREDRLPASRAGRVAVAQEAGAACTEVSESRARRIPFSVEMFPPKGQLTLDAARKVVEGLRAASPDFISVTCSAGGSGNGHGGQTVAIAELIQNEAATPAVAHFTCVSATASLVATEVEALRAAGVETVLALRGDLAPGQEPADFRYAYELIPRLKAAGLCVGAAAYPEGHIDCLD
;
A
#
# COMPACT_ATOMS: atom_id res chain seq x y z
N MET A 1 12.96 -7.84 5.03
CA MET A 1 12.38 -6.50 5.00
C MET A 1 11.00 -6.56 5.63
N GLU A 2 10.61 -5.54 6.38
CA GLU A 2 9.28 -5.48 6.98
C GLU A 2 8.24 -5.25 5.88
N THR A 3 7.17 -6.04 5.84
CA THR A 3 6.09 -5.84 4.87
C THR A 3 5.15 -4.73 5.36
N VAL A 4 4.48 -4.04 4.42
CA VAL A 4 3.50 -3.00 4.77
C VAL A 4 2.39 -3.56 5.68
N ALA A 5 1.98 -4.82 5.48
CA ALA A 5 1.04 -5.51 6.38
C ALA A 5 1.55 -5.55 7.82
N ARG A 6 2.84 -5.88 8.05
CA ARG A 6 3.43 -5.90 9.40
C ARG A 6 3.52 -4.51 10.03
N ILE A 7 3.76 -3.47 9.23
CA ILE A 7 3.74 -2.09 9.72
C ILE A 7 2.36 -1.76 10.30
N PHE A 8 1.27 -2.12 9.60
CA PHE A 8 -0.09 -1.91 10.11
C PHE A 8 -0.45 -2.84 11.25
N GLU A 9 0.03 -4.08 11.26
CA GLU A 9 -0.15 -5.01 12.38
C GLU A 9 0.52 -4.51 13.64
N SER A 10 1.77 -4.06 13.58
CA SER A 10 2.48 -3.47 14.73
C SER A 10 1.74 -2.27 15.29
N CYS A 11 1.18 -1.41 14.43
CA CYS A 11 0.34 -0.29 14.85
C CYS A 11 -1.02 -0.72 15.44
N ARG A 12 -1.52 -1.93 15.10
CA ARG A 12 -2.76 -2.50 15.67
C ARG A 12 -2.54 -3.16 17.02
N GLU A 13 -1.41 -3.82 17.23
CA GLU A 13 -1.08 -4.43 18.51
C GLU A 13 -0.96 -3.39 19.61
N ASP A 14 -0.52 -2.17 19.26
CA ASP A 14 -0.55 -1.02 20.15
C ASP A 14 -1.99 -0.52 20.45
N ARG A 15 -3.00 -1.05 19.76
CA ARG A 15 -4.44 -0.78 19.98
C ARG A 15 -5.11 -1.90 20.79
N LEU A 16 -4.51 -2.39 21.84
CA LEU A 16 -5.22 -3.27 22.77
C LEU A 16 -6.50 -2.57 23.26
N PRO A 17 -7.66 -3.26 23.22
CA PRO A 17 -8.93 -2.63 23.54
C PRO A 17 -8.90 -2.10 24.97
N ALA A 18 -9.46 -0.91 25.14
CA ALA A 18 -9.61 -0.24 26.44
C ALA A 18 -10.31 -1.12 27.50
N SER A 19 -10.95 -2.21 27.12
CA SER A 19 -11.53 -3.21 28.02
C SER A 19 -10.50 -4.01 28.84
N ARG A 20 -9.21 -4.01 28.46
CA ARG A 20 -8.14 -4.58 29.29
C ARG A 20 -7.40 -3.55 30.16
N ALA A 21 -7.55 -2.26 29.86
CA ALA A 21 -7.05 -1.18 30.71
C ALA A 21 -7.95 -0.93 31.93
N GLY A 22 -9.11 -1.56 32.02
CA GLY A 22 -10.12 -1.33 33.04
C GLY A 22 -10.16 -2.30 34.22
N ARG A 23 -9.16 -3.13 34.44
CA ARG A 23 -9.00 -3.88 35.69
C ARG A 23 -7.77 -3.41 36.44
N VAL A 24 -7.84 -2.20 36.96
CA VAL A 24 -7.11 -1.86 38.17
C VAL A 24 -7.82 -2.63 39.27
N ALA A 25 -7.29 -3.76 39.66
CA ALA A 25 -7.64 -4.38 40.90
C ALA A 25 -7.17 -3.42 42.00
N VAL A 26 -8.12 -2.75 42.65
CA VAL A 26 -7.89 -2.09 43.91
C VAL A 26 -7.64 -3.22 44.93
N ALA A 27 -6.41 -3.67 45.03
CA ALA A 27 -5.94 -4.39 46.20
C ALA A 27 -5.46 -3.32 47.20
N GLN A 28 -6.36 -2.94 48.11
CA GLN A 28 -5.93 -2.40 49.36
C GLN A 28 -5.26 -3.55 50.12
N GLU A 29 -3.99 -3.47 50.27
CA GLU A 29 -3.20 -3.69 51.51
C GLU A 29 -1.74 -3.97 51.17
N ALA A 30 -0.88 -3.34 52.02
CA ALA A 30 0.54 -3.58 52.22
C ALA A 30 1.55 -3.04 51.19
N GLY A 31 2.00 -1.81 51.40
CA GLY A 31 3.40 -1.36 51.46
C GLY A 31 4.41 -1.98 50.49
N ALA A 32 4.27 -1.74 49.19
CA ALA A 32 5.42 -1.81 48.30
C ALA A 32 5.25 -0.72 47.25
N ALA A 33 6.24 0.16 47.15
CA ALA A 33 6.30 1.21 46.15
C ALA A 33 6.32 0.59 44.74
N CYS A 34 5.17 0.55 44.08
CA CYS A 34 5.10 0.23 42.67
C CYS A 34 5.30 1.52 41.88
N THR A 35 6.55 1.87 41.62
CA THR A 35 6.94 2.86 40.63
C THR A 35 7.16 2.15 39.31
N GLU A 36 6.14 1.56 38.73
CA GLU A 36 6.11 1.31 37.32
C GLU A 36 5.06 2.22 36.71
N VAL A 37 5.47 3.46 36.44
CA VAL A 37 4.85 4.28 35.45
C VAL A 37 5.06 3.52 34.14
N SER A 38 4.06 2.75 33.70
CA SER A 38 4.05 2.25 32.33
C SER A 38 4.10 3.48 31.45
N GLU A 39 5.26 3.78 30.89
CA GLU A 39 5.38 4.71 29.78
C GLU A 39 4.32 4.30 28.77
N SER A 40 3.29 5.13 28.59
CA SER A 40 2.33 4.95 27.55
C SER A 40 3.12 5.01 26.25
N ARG A 41 3.40 3.85 25.65
CA ARG A 41 4.03 3.77 24.34
C ARG A 41 3.24 4.66 23.42
N ALA A 42 3.82 5.79 23.04
CA ALA A 42 3.20 6.73 22.12
C ALA A 42 2.79 5.93 20.87
N ARG A 43 1.50 5.96 20.54
CA ARG A 43 0.96 5.27 19.37
C ARG A 43 1.70 5.77 18.14
N ARG A 44 2.51 4.92 17.53
CA ARG A 44 3.19 5.25 16.29
C ARG A 44 2.15 5.31 15.16
N ILE A 45 2.10 6.44 14.47
CA ILE A 45 1.29 6.62 13.28
C ILE A 45 2.19 6.32 12.08
N PRO A 46 1.81 5.35 11.22
CA PRO A 46 2.60 5.09 10.01
C PRO A 46 2.57 6.32 9.10
N PHE A 47 3.73 6.68 8.58
CA PHE A 47 3.91 7.77 7.62
C PHE A 47 4.32 7.20 6.26
N SER A 48 3.60 7.54 5.22
CA SER A 48 3.90 7.12 3.86
C SER A 48 3.92 8.30 2.91
N VAL A 49 4.59 8.12 1.78
CA VAL A 49 4.59 9.06 0.68
C VAL A 49 4.14 8.36 -0.59
N GLU A 50 3.53 9.12 -1.49
CA GLU A 50 3.09 8.62 -2.79
C GLU A 50 3.94 9.23 -3.90
N MET A 51 4.41 8.40 -4.82
CA MET A 51 5.20 8.79 -5.97
C MET A 51 4.40 8.59 -7.25
N PHE A 52 4.35 9.62 -8.06
CA PHE A 52 3.78 9.57 -9.39
C PHE A 52 4.89 9.30 -10.42
N PRO A 53 4.80 8.22 -11.22
CA PRO A 53 5.69 8.06 -12.34
C PRO A 53 5.59 9.29 -13.26
N PRO A 54 6.71 9.93 -13.62
CA PRO A 54 6.66 11.10 -14.50
C PRO A 54 6.04 10.74 -15.84
N LYS A 55 5.27 11.68 -16.39
CA LYS A 55 4.75 11.53 -17.76
C LYS A 55 5.89 11.65 -18.77
N GLY A 56 6.04 10.65 -19.65
CA GLY A 56 7.08 10.62 -20.68
C GLY A 56 8.13 9.52 -20.44
N GLN A 57 9.28 9.65 -21.08
CA GLN A 57 10.38 8.72 -20.86
C GLN A 57 11.07 9.03 -19.51
N LEU A 58 10.65 8.31 -18.47
CA LEU A 58 11.39 8.33 -17.22
C LEU A 58 12.68 7.53 -17.37
N THR A 59 13.79 8.19 -17.14
CA THR A 59 15.03 7.44 -16.89
C THR A 59 14.99 6.94 -15.45
N LEU A 60 15.37 5.69 -15.21
CA LEU A 60 15.48 5.13 -13.85
C LEU A 60 16.38 5.99 -12.94
N ASP A 61 17.36 6.70 -13.53
CA ASP A 61 18.21 7.62 -12.78
C ASP A 61 17.46 8.84 -12.23
N ALA A 62 16.48 9.36 -12.98
CA ALA A 62 15.62 10.42 -12.47
C ALA A 62 14.71 9.92 -11.36
N ALA A 63 14.14 8.71 -11.51
CA ALA A 63 13.34 8.08 -10.45
C ALA A 63 14.18 7.84 -9.20
N ARG A 64 15.42 7.37 -9.34
CA ARG A 64 16.34 7.12 -8.23
C ARG A 64 16.59 8.38 -7.40
N LYS A 65 16.87 9.53 -8.05
CA LYS A 65 17.03 10.81 -7.36
C LYS A 65 15.80 11.23 -6.56
N VAL A 66 14.61 11.01 -7.13
CA VAL A 66 13.34 11.32 -6.42
C VAL A 66 13.20 10.42 -5.19
N VAL A 67 13.41 9.12 -5.35
CA VAL A 67 13.31 8.15 -4.26
C VAL A 67 14.33 8.44 -3.14
N GLU A 68 15.56 8.82 -3.49
CA GLU A 68 16.57 9.25 -2.51
C GLU A 68 16.10 10.47 -1.72
N GLY A 69 15.50 11.46 -2.40
CA GLY A 69 14.90 12.63 -1.74
C GLY A 69 13.74 12.26 -0.80
N LEU A 70 12.88 11.34 -1.20
CA LEU A 70 11.76 10.87 -0.38
C LEU A 70 12.24 10.09 0.85
N ARG A 71 13.32 9.30 0.73
CA ARG A 71 13.93 8.57 1.86
C ARG A 71 14.40 9.49 2.99
N ALA A 72 14.81 10.72 2.67
CA ALA A 72 15.22 11.69 3.69
C ALA A 72 14.10 12.00 4.70
N ALA A 73 12.84 11.83 4.31
CA ALA A 73 11.68 11.95 5.21
C ALA A 73 11.42 10.70 6.06
N SER A 74 12.19 9.62 5.87
CA SER A 74 12.07 8.33 6.57
C SER A 74 10.65 7.76 6.56
N PRO A 75 10.00 7.60 5.40
CA PRO A 75 8.66 7.03 5.33
C PRO A 75 8.69 5.54 5.69
N ASP A 76 7.60 5.05 6.28
CA ASP A 76 7.41 3.63 6.59
C ASP A 76 7.25 2.80 5.31
N PHE A 77 6.65 3.39 4.29
CA PHE A 77 6.56 2.81 2.94
C PHE A 77 6.36 3.91 1.90
N ILE A 78 6.63 3.57 0.64
CA ILE A 78 6.41 4.46 -0.50
C ILE A 78 5.45 3.76 -1.47
N SER A 79 4.32 4.44 -1.82
CA SER A 79 3.42 3.95 -2.85
C SER A 79 3.75 4.55 -4.21
N VAL A 80 3.52 3.78 -5.27
CA VAL A 80 3.75 4.20 -6.66
C VAL A 80 2.45 4.10 -7.42
N THR A 81 1.99 5.23 -7.97
CA THR A 81 0.75 5.26 -8.72
C THR A 81 0.88 4.50 -10.04
N CYS A 82 -0.20 3.84 -10.45
CA CYS A 82 -0.32 3.33 -11.81
C CYS A 82 -0.73 4.50 -12.72
N SER A 83 0.07 4.79 -13.75
CA SER A 83 -0.29 5.80 -14.73
C SER A 83 -1.57 5.40 -15.46
N ALA A 84 -2.70 5.94 -15.06
CA ALA A 84 -3.98 5.83 -15.78
C ALA A 84 -3.98 6.65 -17.09
N GLY A 85 -2.83 7.17 -17.49
CA GLY A 85 -2.67 7.92 -18.73
C GLY A 85 -2.66 6.98 -19.93
N GLY A 86 -3.72 6.94 -20.69
CA GLY A 86 -3.97 6.23 -21.94
C GLY A 86 -2.96 6.36 -23.08
N SER A 87 -1.68 6.35 -22.80
CA SER A 87 -0.62 6.11 -23.77
C SER A 87 -0.39 4.60 -23.83
N GLY A 88 -1.24 3.90 -24.52
CA GLY A 88 -1.20 2.61 -25.19
C GLY A 88 -0.11 1.55 -24.94
N ASN A 89 0.83 1.78 -24.08
CA ASN A 89 1.97 0.92 -23.81
C ASN A 89 1.95 0.40 -22.37
N GLY A 90 1.06 -0.54 -22.13
CA GLY A 90 1.18 -1.47 -21.01
C GLY A 90 0.86 -0.89 -19.64
N HIS A 91 -0.05 -1.53 -18.98
CA HIS A 91 -0.23 -1.46 -17.54
C HIS A 91 1.13 -1.67 -16.86
N GLY A 92 1.37 -0.95 -15.79
CA GLY A 92 2.28 -1.35 -14.75
C GLY A 92 3.79 -1.28 -15.00
N GLY A 93 4.31 -1.34 -16.21
CA GLY A 93 5.76 -1.51 -16.42
C GLY A 93 6.63 -0.47 -15.72
N GLN A 94 6.27 0.80 -15.76
CA GLN A 94 6.98 1.85 -15.02
C GLN A 94 6.71 1.76 -13.52
N THR A 95 5.49 1.45 -13.12
CA THR A 95 5.11 1.28 -11.72
C THR A 95 5.90 0.14 -11.09
N VAL A 96 6.00 -1.00 -11.77
CA VAL A 96 6.80 -2.15 -11.30
C VAL A 96 8.28 -1.79 -11.19
N ALA A 97 8.87 -1.16 -12.21
CA ALA A 97 10.29 -0.78 -12.19
C ALA A 97 10.62 0.22 -11.07
N ILE A 98 9.73 1.18 -10.81
CA ILE A 98 9.92 2.13 -9.71
C ILE A 98 9.71 1.46 -8.36
N ALA A 99 8.70 0.59 -8.24
CA ALA A 99 8.46 -0.16 -7.01
C ALA A 99 9.65 -1.09 -6.69
N GLU A 100 10.25 -1.72 -7.71
CA GLU A 100 11.49 -2.50 -7.58
C GLU A 100 12.65 -1.66 -7.05
N LEU A 101 12.86 -0.48 -7.61
CA LEU A 101 13.89 0.46 -7.17
C LEU A 101 13.69 0.86 -5.70
N ILE A 102 12.45 1.18 -5.30
CA ILE A 102 12.11 1.52 -3.92
C ILE A 102 12.38 0.34 -3.00
N GLN A 103 11.90 -0.84 -3.38
CA GLN A 103 12.01 -2.05 -2.59
C GLN A 103 13.47 -2.51 -2.40
N ASN A 104 14.24 -2.56 -3.48
CA ASN A 104 15.54 -3.21 -3.51
C ASN A 104 16.71 -2.23 -3.36
N GLU A 105 16.68 -1.06 -4.01
CA GLU A 105 17.77 -0.10 -3.91
C GLU A 105 17.60 0.85 -2.72
N ALA A 106 16.37 1.34 -2.50
CA ALA A 106 16.10 2.23 -1.37
C ALA A 106 15.85 1.49 -0.06
N ALA A 107 15.71 0.17 -0.08
CA ALA A 107 15.42 -0.68 1.07
C ALA A 107 14.21 -0.18 1.90
N THR A 108 13.21 0.38 1.20
CA THR A 108 11.96 0.88 1.77
C THR A 108 10.82 0.03 1.24
N PRO A 109 9.85 -0.40 2.08
CA PRO A 109 8.69 -1.15 1.60
C PRO A 109 7.95 -0.40 0.49
N ALA A 110 7.71 -1.07 -0.64
CA ALA A 110 7.00 -0.49 -1.78
C ALA A 110 5.54 -0.97 -1.84
N VAL A 111 4.63 -0.09 -2.24
CA VAL A 111 3.24 -0.41 -2.57
C VAL A 111 3.00 -0.05 -4.03
N ALA A 112 2.75 -1.02 -4.88
CA ALA A 112 2.43 -0.77 -6.27
C ALA A 112 0.92 -0.58 -6.45
N HIS A 113 0.48 0.52 -7.08
CA HIS A 113 -0.91 0.64 -7.49
C HIS A 113 -1.21 -0.31 -8.63
N PHE A 114 -2.37 -0.94 -8.57
CA PHE A 114 -2.83 -1.90 -9.58
C PHE A 114 -4.28 -1.57 -9.95
N THR A 115 -4.52 -1.20 -11.21
CA THR A 115 -5.84 -0.72 -11.64
C THR A 115 -6.57 -1.76 -12.50
N CYS A 116 -7.92 -1.73 -12.46
CA CYS A 116 -8.77 -2.55 -13.32
C CYS A 116 -8.83 -2.01 -14.76
N VAL A 117 -8.53 -0.74 -14.97
CA VAL A 117 -8.62 -0.11 -16.29
C VAL A 117 -7.78 -0.85 -17.31
N SER A 118 -8.42 -1.36 -18.36
CA SER A 118 -7.81 -2.18 -19.42
C SER A 118 -7.16 -3.49 -18.93
N ALA A 119 -7.38 -3.92 -17.68
CA ALA A 119 -6.79 -5.13 -17.13
C ALA A 119 -7.49 -6.37 -17.68
N THR A 120 -6.75 -7.18 -18.46
CA THR A 120 -7.17 -8.54 -18.82
C THR A 120 -6.59 -9.56 -17.83
N ALA A 121 -7.18 -10.73 -17.76
CA ALA A 121 -6.69 -11.79 -16.87
C ALA A 121 -5.24 -12.19 -17.18
N SER A 122 -4.85 -12.18 -18.46
CA SER A 122 -3.48 -12.47 -18.89
C SER A 122 -2.51 -11.36 -18.49
N LEU A 123 -2.91 -10.10 -18.62
CA LEU A 123 -2.10 -8.96 -18.23
C LEU A 123 -1.89 -8.95 -16.70
N VAL A 124 -2.96 -9.21 -15.93
CA VAL A 124 -2.86 -9.35 -14.46
C VAL A 124 -1.84 -10.43 -14.08
N ALA A 125 -1.88 -11.59 -14.74
CA ALA A 125 -0.91 -12.65 -14.45
C ALA A 125 0.53 -12.20 -14.75
N THR A 126 0.78 -11.56 -15.88
CA THR A 126 2.10 -11.05 -16.25
C THR A 126 2.62 -10.01 -15.26
N GLU A 127 1.78 -9.07 -14.85
CA GLU A 127 2.18 -8.01 -13.91
C GLU A 127 2.41 -8.55 -12.49
N VAL A 128 1.61 -9.51 -12.06
CA VAL A 128 1.82 -10.23 -10.79
C VAL A 128 3.18 -10.93 -10.79
N GLU A 129 3.54 -11.62 -11.88
CA GLU A 129 4.85 -12.26 -12.00
C GLU A 129 5.99 -11.23 -11.97
N ALA A 130 5.83 -10.10 -12.65
CA ALA A 130 6.82 -9.02 -12.64
C ALA A 130 7.00 -8.43 -11.23
N LEU A 131 5.91 -8.15 -10.50
CA LEU A 131 5.98 -7.68 -9.11
C LEU A 131 6.68 -8.68 -8.20
N ARG A 132 6.37 -9.96 -8.33
CA ARG A 132 7.00 -11.02 -7.55
C ARG A 132 8.49 -11.15 -7.85
N ALA A 133 8.88 -11.08 -9.13
CA ALA A 133 10.28 -11.09 -9.54
C ALA A 133 11.04 -9.88 -8.99
N ALA A 134 10.39 -8.72 -8.91
CA ALA A 134 10.90 -7.50 -8.30
C ALA A 134 10.92 -7.53 -6.75
N GLY A 135 10.40 -8.58 -6.11
CA GLY A 135 10.29 -8.68 -4.65
C GLY A 135 9.25 -7.74 -4.04
N VAL A 136 8.32 -7.21 -4.84
CA VAL A 136 7.24 -6.32 -4.37
C VAL A 136 6.05 -7.18 -3.95
N GLU A 137 5.75 -7.16 -2.67
CA GLU A 137 4.74 -8.03 -2.08
C GLU A 137 3.40 -7.33 -1.81
N THR A 138 3.36 -5.99 -1.90
CA THR A 138 2.18 -5.21 -1.54
C THR A 138 1.66 -4.41 -2.73
N VAL A 139 0.36 -4.50 -2.96
CA VAL A 139 -0.34 -3.77 -4.00
C VAL A 139 -1.55 -3.03 -3.44
N LEU A 140 -1.90 -1.90 -4.05
CA LEU A 140 -3.15 -1.20 -3.83
C LEU A 140 -4.06 -1.42 -5.04
N ALA A 141 -5.09 -2.23 -4.86
CA ALA A 141 -6.06 -2.52 -5.91
C ALA A 141 -7.08 -1.38 -6.05
N LEU A 142 -7.18 -0.84 -7.25
CA LEU A 142 -8.03 0.30 -7.58
C LEU A 142 -8.88 -0.01 -8.81
N ARG A 143 -10.04 0.66 -8.94
CA ARG A 143 -10.80 0.62 -10.18
C ARG A 143 -10.00 1.29 -11.30
N GLY A 144 -9.42 2.44 -11.02
CA GLY A 144 -8.88 3.37 -12.01
C GLY A 144 -9.99 4.17 -12.70
N ASP A 145 -9.60 5.15 -13.50
CA ASP A 145 -10.51 6.05 -14.20
C ASP A 145 -10.64 5.63 -15.66
N LEU A 146 -11.85 5.31 -16.08
CA LEU A 146 -12.17 5.02 -17.48
C LEU A 146 -12.25 6.34 -18.25
N ALA A 147 -11.64 6.37 -19.43
CA ALA A 147 -11.83 7.49 -20.34
C ALA A 147 -13.28 7.51 -20.86
N PRO A 148 -13.82 8.67 -21.27
CA PRO A 148 -15.15 8.76 -21.85
C PRO A 148 -15.32 7.77 -23.02
N GLY A 149 -16.32 6.88 -22.91
CA GLY A 149 -16.59 5.84 -23.91
C GLY A 149 -15.68 4.61 -23.84
N GLN A 150 -14.79 4.53 -22.87
CA GLN A 150 -13.99 3.34 -22.64
C GLN A 150 -14.78 2.31 -21.81
N GLU A 151 -14.83 1.07 -22.28
CA GLU A 151 -15.41 -0.04 -21.55
C GLU A 151 -14.35 -0.74 -20.69
N PRO A 152 -14.75 -1.32 -19.53
CA PRO A 152 -13.87 -2.17 -18.75
C PRO A 152 -13.42 -3.39 -19.59
N ALA A 153 -12.21 -3.89 -19.34
CA ALA A 153 -11.76 -5.17 -19.87
C ALA A 153 -12.37 -6.33 -19.05
N ASP A 154 -11.54 -7.22 -18.47
CA ASP A 154 -12.04 -8.36 -17.70
C ASP A 154 -12.50 -8.01 -16.27
N PHE A 155 -12.10 -6.83 -15.77
CA PHE A 155 -12.41 -6.38 -14.41
C PHE A 155 -13.04 -4.98 -14.44
N ARG A 156 -14.24 -4.87 -13.90
CA ARG A 156 -14.95 -3.60 -13.81
C ARG A 156 -14.63 -2.86 -12.51
N TYR A 157 -14.46 -3.60 -11.42
CA TYR A 157 -14.24 -3.07 -10.08
C TYR A 157 -13.08 -3.76 -9.38
N ALA A 158 -12.44 -3.05 -8.46
CA ALA A 158 -11.30 -3.57 -7.70
C ALA A 158 -11.63 -4.85 -6.91
N TYR A 159 -12.86 -5.01 -6.41
CA TYR A 159 -13.26 -6.19 -5.68
C TYR A 159 -13.20 -7.49 -6.52
N GLU A 160 -13.30 -7.40 -7.84
CA GLU A 160 -13.18 -8.55 -8.76
C GLU A 160 -11.70 -8.93 -8.96
N LEU A 161 -10.81 -7.94 -8.89
CA LEU A 161 -9.37 -8.11 -9.04
C LEU A 161 -8.71 -8.65 -7.75
N ILE A 162 -9.14 -8.18 -6.58
CA ILE A 162 -8.56 -8.50 -5.27
C ILE A 162 -8.40 -10.00 -5.03
N PRO A 163 -9.39 -10.88 -5.28
CA PRO A 163 -9.23 -12.32 -5.06
C PRO A 163 -8.09 -12.93 -5.86
N ARG A 164 -7.85 -12.46 -7.09
CA ARG A 164 -6.76 -12.95 -7.95
C ARG A 164 -5.40 -12.54 -7.42
N LEU A 165 -5.25 -11.27 -7.02
CA LEU A 165 -4.02 -10.76 -6.43
C LEU A 165 -3.69 -11.50 -5.12
N LYS A 166 -4.70 -11.73 -4.26
CA LYS A 166 -4.54 -12.51 -3.02
C LYS A 166 -4.17 -13.97 -3.28
N ALA A 167 -4.80 -14.61 -4.27
CA ALA A 167 -4.47 -15.99 -4.65
C ALA A 167 -3.03 -16.11 -5.17
N ALA A 168 -2.49 -15.04 -5.75
CA ALA A 168 -1.09 -14.97 -6.15
C ALA A 168 -0.13 -14.70 -4.98
N GLY A 169 -0.61 -14.58 -3.74
CA GLY A 169 0.20 -14.40 -2.54
C GLY A 169 0.58 -12.94 -2.23
N LEU A 170 -0.02 -11.97 -2.92
CA LEU A 170 0.22 -10.56 -2.65
C LEU A 170 -0.58 -10.06 -1.44
N CYS A 171 -0.02 -9.15 -0.69
CA CYS A 171 -0.72 -8.33 0.29
C CYS A 171 -1.50 -7.23 -0.45
N VAL A 172 -2.82 -7.19 -0.28
CA VAL A 172 -3.68 -6.32 -1.08
C VAL A 172 -4.39 -5.29 -0.19
N GLY A 173 -4.10 -4.02 -0.44
CA GLY A 173 -4.90 -2.89 0.02
C GLY A 173 -5.98 -2.54 -1.00
N ALA A 174 -7.01 -1.82 -0.55
CA ALA A 174 -8.09 -1.30 -1.40
C ALA A 174 -8.45 0.13 -0.99
N ALA A 175 -8.95 0.92 -1.94
CA ALA A 175 -9.54 2.21 -1.63
C ALA A 175 -10.90 2.03 -0.94
N ALA A 176 -11.21 2.93 -0.02
CA ALA A 176 -12.51 3.00 0.64
C ALA A 176 -13.03 4.43 0.59
N TYR A 177 -14.31 4.56 0.30
CA TYR A 177 -15.02 5.84 0.24
C TYR A 177 -16.18 5.80 1.25
N PRO A 178 -15.95 6.12 2.53
CA PRO A 178 -17.00 6.05 3.57
C PRO A 178 -18.21 6.94 3.27
N GLU A 179 -17.98 8.05 2.54
CA GLU A 179 -19.02 9.00 2.13
C GLU A 179 -19.73 8.58 0.83
N GLY A 180 -19.40 7.45 0.26
CA GLY A 180 -19.81 7.02 -1.08
C GLY A 180 -18.93 7.58 -2.19
N HIS A 181 -18.92 6.90 -3.32
CA HIS A 181 -18.17 7.32 -4.51
C HIS A 181 -19.11 8.04 -5.47
N ILE A 182 -18.65 9.13 -6.11
CA ILE A 182 -19.47 9.95 -7.01
C ILE A 182 -20.09 9.15 -8.16
N ASP A 183 -19.44 8.09 -8.61
CA ASP A 183 -19.92 7.19 -9.67
C ASP A 183 -20.65 5.95 -9.13
N CYS A 184 -20.88 5.85 -7.82
CA CYS A 184 -21.57 4.73 -7.17
C CYS A 184 -22.29 5.28 -5.93
N LEU A 185 -23.51 5.73 -6.15
CA LEU A 185 -24.33 6.38 -5.12
C LEU A 185 -25.33 5.42 -4.44
N ASP A 186 -25.31 4.13 -4.80
CA ASP A 186 -26.19 3.07 -4.29
C ASP A 186 -25.47 2.16 -3.27
#